data_6ae58edfe58054e6712620afaf12f1bf
#
_entry.id   6ae58edfe58054e6712620afaf12f1bf
#
_cell.length_a   1.000
_cell.length_b   1.000
_cell.length_c   1.000
_cell.angle_alpha   90.00
_cell.angle_beta   90.00
_cell.angle_gamma   90.00
#
_symmetry.space_group_name_H-M   'P 1'
#
loop_
_entity.id
_entity.type
_entity.pdbx_description
1 polymer ?
#
loop_
_entity_poly.entity_id
_entity_poly.type
_entity_poly.pdbx_seq_one_letter_code
_entity_poly.pdbx_strand_id
1 'polypeptide(L)'
;MKSPKYIILQVCLILGSIFLAVMIFRSIMRPEKFKTIYEDRKAEVVLKLKDIRTLQAFYKAEKGSYANSFAQLRDFWENGKMTIVVKEGNVPDTLTESEALKLKIIRRDTVIVSAKEEMMRSLPNLDIDRFDIVPYSKGERFTIAADTKMRANIPVYVYQVIALKKQYLKDLDNDTRIKGAWGALLYSGLQEQFLGPNYDYRDNVKDVILGSLDEPSTDGNWE
;
A
#
# COMPACT_ATOMS: atom_id res chain seq x y z
N MET A 1 56.27 -13.55 35.75
CA MET A 1 55.25 -12.52 35.88
C MET A 1 55.19 -11.71 34.55
N LYS A 2 54.08 -11.69 33.87
CA LYS A 2 53.95 -10.84 32.65
C LYS A 2 54.01 -9.37 33.04
N SER A 3 54.82 -8.56 32.35
CA SER A 3 54.99 -7.16 32.70
C SER A 3 53.64 -6.42 32.59
N PRO A 4 53.36 -5.44 33.45
CA PRO A 4 52.07 -4.73 33.48
C PRO A 4 51.69 -4.12 32.13
N LYS A 5 52.67 -3.80 31.27
CA LYS A 5 52.45 -3.29 29.90
C LYS A 5 51.72 -4.28 28.99
N TYR A 6 52.02 -5.58 29.10
CA TYR A 6 51.32 -6.62 28.29
C TYR A 6 49.89 -6.84 28.75
N ILE A 7 49.61 -6.70 30.05
CA ILE A 7 48.24 -6.82 30.58
C ILE A 7 47.39 -5.64 30.07
N ILE A 8 47.93 -4.42 30.13
CA ILE A 8 47.23 -3.22 29.62
C ILE A 8 46.95 -3.37 28.12
N LEU A 9 47.95 -3.78 27.33
CA LEU A 9 47.76 -3.99 25.89
C LEU A 9 46.69 -5.04 25.60
N GLN A 10 46.66 -6.13 26.33
CA GLN A 10 45.70 -7.21 26.17
C GLN A 10 44.28 -6.76 26.51
N VAL A 11 44.11 -5.95 27.57
CA VAL A 11 42.81 -5.35 27.93
C VAL A 11 42.33 -4.37 26.85
N CYS A 12 43.21 -3.52 26.33
CA CYS A 12 42.87 -2.60 25.24
C CYS A 12 42.42 -3.34 23.97
N LEU A 13 43.09 -4.45 23.62
CA LEU A 13 42.69 -5.28 22.45
C LEU A 13 41.34 -5.94 22.65
N ILE A 14 41.06 -6.46 23.86
CA ILE A 14 39.73 -7.04 24.17
C ILE A 14 38.62 -5.97 24.09
N LEU A 15 38.84 -4.80 24.70
CA LEU A 15 37.87 -3.71 24.63
C LEU A 15 37.65 -3.23 23.18
N GLY A 16 38.72 -3.13 22.41
CA GLY A 16 38.67 -2.81 20.99
C GLY A 16 37.87 -3.82 20.17
N SER A 17 38.08 -5.13 20.41
CA SER A 17 37.33 -6.18 19.73
C SER A 17 35.84 -6.19 20.10
N ILE A 18 35.50 -5.99 21.37
CA ILE A 18 34.10 -5.85 21.81
C ILE A 18 33.46 -4.64 21.17
N PHE A 19 34.15 -3.51 21.14
CA PHE A 19 33.63 -2.29 20.50
C PHE A 19 33.35 -2.51 19.00
N LEU A 20 34.27 -3.13 18.27
CA LEU A 20 34.09 -3.47 16.86
C LEU A 20 32.92 -4.44 16.66
N ALA A 21 32.76 -5.45 17.49
CA ALA A 21 31.65 -6.39 17.44
C ALA A 21 30.30 -5.67 17.63
N VAL A 22 30.20 -4.76 18.60
CA VAL A 22 29.01 -3.95 18.82
C VAL A 22 28.70 -3.04 17.62
N MET A 23 29.75 -2.43 17.04
CA MET A 23 29.57 -1.61 15.83
C MET A 23 29.03 -2.41 14.65
N ILE A 24 29.59 -3.58 14.37
CA ILE A 24 29.13 -4.45 13.27
C ILE A 24 27.68 -4.88 13.51
N PHE A 25 27.35 -5.32 14.74
CA PHE A 25 26.00 -5.72 15.09
C PHE A 25 25.00 -4.59 14.87
N ARG A 26 25.30 -3.37 15.34
CA ARG A 26 24.43 -2.21 15.13
C ARG A 26 24.28 -1.81 13.66
N SER A 27 25.35 -2.01 12.86
CA SER A 27 25.33 -1.74 11.43
C SER A 27 24.35 -2.62 10.67
N ILE A 28 24.28 -3.89 11.03
CA ILE A 28 23.39 -4.86 10.40
C ILE A 28 21.95 -4.70 10.91
N MET A 29 21.77 -4.47 12.20
CA MET A 29 20.43 -4.44 12.81
C MET A 29 19.59 -3.21 12.46
N ARG A 30 20.21 -2.06 12.12
CA ARG A 30 19.47 -0.84 11.78
C ARG A 30 18.67 -0.95 10.49
N PRO A 31 19.29 -1.34 9.34
CA PRO A 31 18.53 -1.49 8.10
C PRO A 31 17.48 -2.60 8.19
N GLU A 32 17.75 -3.68 8.92
CA GLU A 32 16.79 -4.77 9.13
C GLU A 32 15.56 -4.31 9.93
N LYS A 33 15.73 -3.54 11.00
CA LYS A 33 14.62 -2.94 11.74
C LYS A 33 13.78 -2.01 10.87
N PHE A 34 14.42 -1.15 10.08
CA PHE A 34 13.70 -0.27 9.16
C PHE A 34 12.92 -1.10 8.14
N LYS A 35 13.53 -2.12 7.55
CA LYS A 35 12.89 -2.98 6.56
C LYS A 35 11.65 -3.67 7.13
N THR A 36 11.74 -4.23 8.33
CA THR A 36 10.59 -4.87 9.00
C THR A 36 9.43 -3.88 9.18
N ILE A 37 9.70 -2.70 9.77
CA ILE A 37 8.68 -1.68 9.98
C ILE A 37 8.10 -1.17 8.65
N TYR A 38 8.95 -1.02 7.64
CA TYR A 38 8.53 -0.61 6.30
C TYR A 38 7.58 -1.62 5.66
N GLU A 39 7.93 -2.92 5.69
CA GLU A 39 7.09 -3.98 5.09
C GLU A 39 5.74 -4.10 5.81
N ASP A 40 5.72 -4.02 7.15
CA ASP A 40 4.49 -4.05 7.94
C ASP A 40 3.57 -2.87 7.56
N ARG A 41 4.12 -1.65 7.52
CA ARG A 41 3.35 -0.45 7.16
C ARG A 41 2.89 -0.46 5.70
N LYS A 42 3.76 -0.91 4.80
CA LYS A 42 3.41 -1.09 3.39
C LYS A 42 2.26 -2.08 3.23
N ALA A 43 2.26 -3.18 3.98
CA ALA A 43 1.16 -4.15 3.94
C ALA A 43 -0.19 -3.52 4.32
N GLU A 44 -0.23 -2.69 5.37
CA GLU A 44 -1.45 -1.97 5.76
C GLU A 44 -1.90 -0.95 4.70
N VAL A 45 -0.96 -0.21 4.11
CA VAL A 45 -1.26 0.71 3.00
C VAL A 45 -1.84 -0.06 1.80
N VAL A 46 -1.24 -1.21 1.45
CA VAL A 46 -1.71 -2.08 0.36
C VAL A 46 -3.11 -2.62 0.62
N LEU A 47 -3.43 -3.01 1.87
CA LEU A 47 -4.80 -3.45 2.22
C LEU A 47 -5.82 -2.35 1.94
N LYS A 48 -5.58 -1.12 2.38
CA LYS A 48 -6.47 0.02 2.08
C LYS A 48 -6.57 0.32 0.59
N LEU A 49 -5.47 0.22 -0.15
CA LEU A 49 -5.50 0.40 -1.61
C LEU A 49 -6.31 -0.69 -2.31
N LYS A 50 -6.30 -1.93 -1.82
CA LYS A 50 -7.17 -3.00 -2.32
C LYS A 50 -8.65 -2.71 -2.07
N ASP A 51 -9.00 -2.15 -0.93
CA ASP A 51 -10.37 -1.70 -0.64
C ASP A 51 -10.78 -0.59 -1.60
N ILE A 52 -9.91 0.41 -1.84
CA ILE A 52 -10.16 1.48 -2.80
C ILE A 52 -10.30 0.92 -4.23
N ARG A 53 -9.49 -0.08 -4.63
CA ARG A 53 -9.61 -0.78 -5.92
C ARG A 53 -11.01 -1.39 -6.08
N THR A 54 -11.49 -2.04 -5.05
CA THR A 54 -12.83 -2.64 -5.04
C THR A 54 -13.92 -1.58 -5.15
N LEU A 55 -13.83 -0.48 -4.40
CA LEU A 55 -14.76 0.65 -4.52
C LEU A 55 -14.76 1.26 -5.92
N GLN A 56 -13.59 1.44 -6.53
CA GLN A 56 -13.46 1.95 -7.89
C GLN A 56 -14.06 0.99 -8.93
N ALA A 57 -13.95 -0.32 -8.72
CA ALA A 57 -14.56 -1.31 -9.59
C ALA A 57 -16.10 -1.25 -9.54
N PHE A 58 -16.70 -1.13 -8.36
CA PHE A 58 -18.14 -0.94 -8.19
C PHE A 58 -18.62 0.38 -8.81
N TYR A 59 -17.89 1.47 -8.56
CA TYR A 59 -18.21 2.77 -9.12
C TYR A 59 -18.19 2.73 -10.66
N LYS A 60 -17.17 2.13 -11.25
CA LYS A 60 -17.05 1.98 -12.71
C LYS A 60 -18.15 1.11 -13.30
N ALA A 61 -18.54 0.03 -12.63
CA ALA A 61 -19.59 -0.88 -13.09
C ALA A 61 -20.93 -0.14 -13.26
N GLU A 62 -21.26 0.80 -12.39
CA GLU A 62 -22.51 1.54 -12.42
C GLU A 62 -22.41 2.86 -13.22
N LYS A 63 -21.31 3.60 -13.08
CA LYS A 63 -21.12 4.93 -13.70
C LYS A 63 -20.42 4.88 -15.06
N GLY A 64 -19.83 3.76 -15.43
CA GLY A 64 -19.07 3.58 -16.68
C GLY A 64 -17.66 4.19 -16.65
N SER A 65 -17.31 4.97 -15.65
CA SER A 65 -16.01 5.62 -15.49
C SER A 65 -15.50 5.51 -14.06
N TYR A 66 -14.21 5.73 -13.83
CA TYR A 66 -13.65 5.76 -12.48
C TYR A 66 -13.91 7.08 -11.77
N ALA A 67 -14.04 7.06 -10.45
CA ALA A 67 -14.15 8.26 -9.63
C ALA A 67 -12.78 8.99 -9.57
N ASN A 68 -12.82 10.31 -9.73
CA ASN A 68 -11.63 11.16 -9.67
C ASN A 68 -11.39 11.76 -8.28
N SER A 69 -12.27 11.50 -7.32
CA SER A 69 -12.15 11.99 -5.95
C SER A 69 -12.75 11.01 -4.94
N PHE A 70 -12.22 11.04 -3.72
CA PHE A 70 -12.77 10.24 -2.61
C PHE A 70 -14.17 10.69 -2.20
N ALA A 71 -14.51 11.97 -2.42
CA ALA A 71 -15.87 12.47 -2.18
C ALA A 71 -16.90 11.76 -3.06
N GLN A 72 -16.58 11.51 -4.34
CA GLN A 72 -17.47 10.76 -5.24
C GLN A 72 -17.63 9.30 -4.80
N LEU A 73 -16.57 8.65 -4.33
CA LEU A 73 -16.65 7.28 -3.82
C LEU A 73 -17.49 7.19 -2.55
N ARG A 74 -17.36 8.19 -1.66
CA ARG A 74 -18.17 8.28 -0.43
C ARG A 74 -19.64 8.53 -0.74
N ASP A 75 -19.94 9.49 -1.61
CA ASP A 75 -21.32 9.75 -2.04
C ASP A 75 -21.94 8.52 -2.72
N PHE A 76 -21.19 7.82 -3.55
CA PHE A 76 -21.65 6.58 -4.17
C PHE A 76 -21.91 5.47 -3.14
N TRP A 77 -21.08 5.36 -2.11
CA TRP A 77 -21.29 4.42 -1.01
C TRP A 77 -22.59 4.75 -0.25
N GLU A 78 -22.83 6.00 0.06
CA GLU A 78 -23.97 6.42 0.90
C GLU A 78 -25.29 6.47 0.12
N ASN A 79 -25.28 7.03 -1.09
CA ASN A 79 -26.45 7.36 -1.87
C ASN A 79 -26.57 6.59 -3.19
N GLY A 80 -25.55 5.83 -3.54
CA GLY A 80 -25.50 5.10 -4.80
C GLY A 80 -26.52 3.95 -4.85
N LYS A 81 -26.97 3.67 -6.08
CA LYS A 81 -27.78 2.50 -6.41
C LYS A 81 -27.02 1.65 -7.40
N MET A 82 -27.15 0.34 -7.30
CA MET A 82 -26.51 -0.61 -8.18
C MET A 82 -27.55 -1.54 -8.80
N THR A 83 -27.32 -1.85 -10.05
CA THR A 83 -28.15 -2.74 -10.83
C THR A 83 -27.54 -4.14 -10.78
N ILE A 84 -28.19 -5.06 -10.09
CA ILE A 84 -27.77 -6.47 -10.03
C ILE A 84 -28.72 -7.35 -10.79
N VAL A 85 -28.18 -8.37 -11.46
CA VAL A 85 -28.97 -9.39 -12.13
C VAL A 85 -29.12 -10.59 -11.21
N VAL A 86 -30.32 -10.80 -10.71
CA VAL A 86 -30.64 -11.95 -9.88
C VAL A 86 -31.13 -13.08 -10.79
N LYS A 87 -30.56 -14.27 -10.61
CA LYS A 87 -30.95 -15.47 -11.32
C LYS A 87 -31.87 -16.26 -10.43
N GLU A 88 -33.12 -16.47 -10.89
CA GLU A 88 -34.07 -17.32 -10.25
C GLU A 88 -34.16 -18.68 -10.98
N GLY A 89 -34.15 -19.78 -10.25
CA GLY A 89 -34.20 -21.15 -10.78
C GLY A 89 -32.83 -21.83 -10.82
N ASN A 90 -32.88 -23.17 -11.01
CA ASN A 90 -31.67 -24.00 -11.08
C ASN A 90 -31.50 -24.52 -12.51
N VAL A 91 -30.28 -24.49 -13.04
CA VAL A 91 -29.96 -25.07 -14.34
C VAL A 91 -29.76 -26.57 -14.14
N PRO A 92 -30.54 -27.44 -14.80
CA PRO A 92 -30.28 -28.88 -14.78
C PRO A 92 -28.91 -29.18 -15.42
N ASP A 93 -28.21 -30.19 -14.92
CA ASP A 93 -26.87 -30.58 -15.42
C ASP A 93 -26.84 -30.98 -16.92
N THR A 94 -28.00 -31.24 -17.49
CA THR A 94 -28.18 -31.64 -18.90
C THR A 94 -28.35 -30.47 -19.87
N LEU A 95 -28.49 -29.24 -19.36
CA LEU A 95 -28.77 -28.06 -20.18
C LEU A 95 -27.72 -26.96 -19.98
N THR A 96 -27.45 -26.21 -21.04
CA THR A 96 -26.67 -24.96 -20.93
C THR A 96 -27.56 -23.86 -20.35
N GLU A 97 -26.91 -22.85 -19.74
CA GLU A 97 -27.63 -21.70 -19.17
C GLU A 97 -28.48 -20.97 -20.22
N SER A 98 -27.99 -20.88 -21.46
CA SER A 98 -28.72 -20.28 -22.57
C SER A 98 -29.99 -21.05 -22.96
N GLU A 99 -29.94 -22.36 -22.91
CA GLU A 99 -31.08 -23.21 -23.17
C GLU A 99 -32.10 -23.19 -22.02
N ALA A 100 -31.63 -23.19 -20.78
CA ALA A 100 -32.49 -23.06 -19.61
C ALA A 100 -33.24 -21.72 -19.57
N LEU A 101 -32.60 -20.60 -20.04
CA LEU A 101 -33.26 -19.33 -20.23
C LEU A 101 -34.33 -19.36 -21.33
N LYS A 102 -34.04 -20.00 -22.49
CA LYS A 102 -35.03 -20.16 -23.59
C LYS A 102 -36.22 -21.01 -23.17
N LEU A 103 -35.98 -22.04 -22.37
CA LEU A 103 -37.00 -22.92 -21.82
C LEU A 103 -37.72 -22.33 -20.60
N LYS A 104 -37.33 -21.11 -20.16
CA LYS A 104 -37.90 -20.44 -18.98
C LYS A 104 -37.75 -21.24 -17.66
N ILE A 105 -36.79 -22.16 -17.60
CA ILE A 105 -36.45 -22.91 -16.41
C ILE A 105 -35.72 -21.99 -15.40
N ILE A 106 -34.94 -21.06 -15.93
CA ILE A 106 -34.34 -19.98 -15.14
C ILE A 106 -34.85 -18.65 -15.66
N ARG A 107 -34.96 -17.69 -14.75
CA ARG A 107 -35.29 -16.28 -15.05
C ARG A 107 -34.18 -15.41 -14.56
N ARG A 108 -33.82 -14.42 -15.37
CA ARG A 108 -32.96 -13.33 -14.96
C ARG A 108 -33.82 -12.12 -14.71
N ASP A 109 -33.80 -11.64 -13.49
CA ASP A 109 -34.47 -10.41 -13.11
C ASP A 109 -33.46 -9.36 -12.73
N THR A 110 -33.74 -8.11 -13.00
CA THR A 110 -32.86 -6.98 -12.69
C THR A 110 -33.42 -6.26 -11.50
N VAL A 111 -32.67 -6.25 -10.41
CA VAL A 111 -33.05 -5.60 -9.16
C VAL A 111 -32.11 -4.44 -8.88
N ILE A 112 -32.68 -3.33 -8.49
CA ILE A 112 -31.92 -2.16 -8.02
C ILE A 112 -31.74 -2.30 -6.51
N VAL A 113 -30.49 -2.35 -6.07
CA VAL A 113 -30.12 -2.44 -4.65
C VAL A 113 -29.32 -1.21 -4.22
N SER A 114 -29.23 -0.97 -2.93
CA SER A 114 -28.34 0.04 -2.38
C SER A 114 -26.89 -0.35 -2.66
N ALA A 115 -26.08 0.58 -3.18
CA ALA A 115 -24.65 0.39 -3.38
C ALA A 115 -23.96 0.00 -2.07
N LYS A 116 -24.36 0.62 -0.95
CA LYS A 116 -23.85 0.31 0.38
C LYS A 116 -24.05 -1.15 0.76
N GLU A 117 -25.25 -1.69 0.58
CA GLU A 117 -25.55 -3.09 0.95
C GLU A 117 -24.70 -4.08 0.15
N GLU A 118 -24.55 -3.85 -1.15
CA GLU A 118 -23.77 -4.72 -2.01
C GLU A 118 -22.27 -4.63 -1.73
N MET A 119 -21.76 -3.40 -1.56
CA MET A 119 -20.34 -3.19 -1.23
C MET A 119 -19.98 -3.71 0.16
N MET A 120 -20.87 -3.64 1.15
CA MET A 120 -20.64 -4.19 2.49
C MET A 120 -20.46 -5.71 2.48
N ARG A 121 -21.04 -6.42 1.51
CA ARG A 121 -20.81 -7.89 1.36
C ARG A 121 -19.37 -8.18 0.95
N SER A 122 -18.78 -7.32 0.10
CA SER A 122 -17.41 -7.48 -0.40
C SER A 122 -16.37 -6.83 0.54
N LEU A 123 -16.77 -5.80 1.27
CA LEU A 123 -15.92 -4.98 2.15
C LEU A 123 -16.54 -4.83 3.55
N PRO A 124 -16.69 -5.93 4.32
CA PRO A 124 -17.40 -5.91 5.60
C PRO A 124 -16.72 -5.05 6.66
N ASN A 125 -15.42 -4.85 6.56
CA ASN A 125 -14.60 -4.13 7.54
C ASN A 125 -14.21 -2.72 7.07
N LEU A 126 -14.79 -2.23 5.96
CA LEU A 126 -14.44 -0.92 5.43
C LEU A 126 -14.97 0.21 6.33
N ASP A 127 -14.06 1.03 6.83
CA ASP A 127 -14.40 2.30 7.49
C ASP A 127 -14.44 3.41 6.44
N ILE A 128 -15.66 3.78 5.99
CA ILE A 128 -15.88 4.77 4.94
C ILE A 128 -15.45 6.19 5.34
N ASP A 129 -15.39 6.49 6.63
CA ASP A 129 -14.95 7.80 7.12
C ASP A 129 -13.44 7.96 7.04
N ARG A 130 -12.70 6.84 7.08
CA ARG A 130 -11.23 6.82 7.14
C ARG A 130 -10.55 6.02 6.03
N PHE A 131 -11.30 5.57 5.01
CA PHE A 131 -10.72 4.76 3.94
C PHE A 131 -9.71 5.53 3.08
N ASP A 132 -9.88 6.84 2.98
CA ASP A 132 -9.03 7.75 2.21
C ASP A 132 -7.79 8.26 2.97
N ILE A 133 -7.65 7.89 4.26
CA ILE A 133 -6.51 8.29 5.10
C ILE A 133 -5.40 7.25 4.99
N VAL A 134 -4.19 7.72 4.65
CA VAL A 134 -2.99 6.90 4.62
C VAL A 134 -2.62 6.46 6.04
N PRO A 135 -2.43 5.16 6.32
CA PRO A 135 -1.96 4.68 7.62
C PRO A 135 -0.67 5.39 8.05
N TYR A 136 -0.51 5.63 9.35
CA TYR A 136 0.67 6.27 9.96
C TYR A 136 0.98 7.70 9.52
N SER A 137 0.15 8.32 8.67
CA SER A 137 0.39 9.66 8.10
C SER A 137 -0.05 10.83 8.98
N LYS A 138 -0.65 10.58 10.16
CA LYS A 138 -1.28 11.60 11.02
C LYS A 138 -2.44 12.34 10.34
N GLY A 139 -3.21 11.63 9.49
CA GLY A 139 -4.42 12.13 8.85
C GLY A 139 -4.23 12.64 7.41
N GLU A 140 -3.06 12.45 6.81
CA GLU A 140 -2.87 12.76 5.39
C GLU A 140 -3.64 11.75 4.52
N ARG A 141 -4.18 12.22 3.40
CA ARG A 141 -5.00 11.40 2.49
C ARG A 141 -4.17 10.87 1.33
N PHE A 142 -4.63 9.76 0.76
CA PHE A 142 -4.15 9.27 -0.53
C PHE A 142 -4.37 10.34 -1.60
N THR A 143 -3.53 10.34 -2.62
CA THR A 143 -3.76 11.13 -3.83
C THR A 143 -4.49 10.25 -4.83
N ILE A 144 -5.63 10.72 -5.36
CA ILE A 144 -6.42 10.01 -6.37
C ILE A 144 -6.55 10.87 -7.61
N ALA A 145 -6.47 10.25 -8.77
CA ALA A 145 -6.77 10.87 -10.06
C ALA A 145 -7.40 9.84 -11.00
N ALA A 146 -8.31 10.26 -11.85
CA ALA A 146 -8.87 9.44 -12.92
C ALA A 146 -8.96 10.26 -14.20
N ASP A 147 -8.78 9.59 -15.33
CA ASP A 147 -8.78 10.22 -16.66
C ASP A 147 -9.41 9.27 -17.70
N THR A 148 -9.73 9.85 -18.86
CA THR A 148 -10.21 9.10 -20.03
C THR A 148 -9.25 9.30 -21.17
N LYS A 149 -8.58 8.23 -21.57
CA LYS A 149 -7.62 8.23 -22.70
C LYS A 149 -8.29 7.67 -23.95
N MET A 150 -8.10 8.31 -25.08
CA MET A 150 -8.53 7.77 -26.38
C MET A 150 -7.45 6.83 -26.94
N ARG A 151 -7.79 5.56 -27.15
CA ARG A 151 -6.92 4.60 -27.83
C ARG A 151 -7.66 4.01 -29.03
N ALA A 152 -7.12 4.20 -30.23
CA ALA A 152 -7.75 3.76 -31.48
C ALA A 152 -9.25 4.16 -31.59
N ASN A 153 -9.60 5.40 -31.21
CA ASN A 153 -10.95 5.94 -31.16
C ASN A 153 -11.90 5.27 -30.11
N ILE A 154 -11.35 4.50 -29.18
CA ILE A 154 -12.11 3.90 -28.09
C ILE A 154 -11.74 4.63 -26.79
N PRO A 155 -12.72 5.13 -26.00
CA PRO A 155 -12.43 5.72 -24.70
C PRO A 155 -12.02 4.63 -23.71
N VAL A 156 -10.86 4.79 -23.12
CA VAL A 156 -10.31 3.91 -22.08
C VAL A 156 -10.22 4.70 -20.79
N TYR A 157 -10.93 4.25 -19.78
CA TYR A 157 -10.93 4.86 -18.46
C TYR A 157 -9.75 4.34 -17.64
N VAL A 158 -9.01 5.26 -17.07
CA VAL A 158 -7.83 4.99 -16.24
C VAL A 158 -7.94 5.72 -14.91
N TYR A 159 -7.30 5.19 -13.89
CA TYR A 159 -7.19 5.86 -12.59
C TYR A 159 -5.87 5.51 -11.91
N GLN A 160 -5.47 6.34 -10.98
CA GLN A 160 -4.30 6.11 -10.15
C GLN A 160 -4.55 6.59 -8.73
N VAL A 161 -4.11 5.80 -7.75
CA VAL A 161 -4.12 6.18 -6.33
C VAL A 161 -2.71 6.01 -5.79
N ILE A 162 -2.19 7.03 -5.11
CA ILE A 162 -0.81 7.07 -4.63
C ILE A 162 -0.78 7.27 -3.12
N ALA A 163 0.00 6.43 -2.45
CA ALA A 163 0.48 6.65 -1.09
C ALA A 163 1.96 7.04 -1.16
N LEU A 164 2.30 8.26 -0.82
CA LEU A 164 3.68 8.71 -0.81
C LEU A 164 4.44 8.11 0.37
N LYS A 165 5.66 7.64 0.13
CA LYS A 165 6.55 7.10 1.19
C LYS A 165 6.72 8.05 2.37
N LYS A 166 6.80 9.35 2.12
CA LYS A 166 6.89 10.39 3.14
C LYS A 166 5.67 10.50 4.06
N GLN A 167 4.51 9.96 3.66
CA GLN A 167 3.29 9.97 4.46
C GLN A 167 3.30 8.83 5.50
N TYR A 168 3.42 7.58 5.06
CA TYR A 168 3.35 6.42 5.96
C TYR A 168 4.66 6.10 6.70
N LEU A 169 5.78 6.79 6.36
CA LEU A 169 7.06 6.70 7.05
C LEU A 169 7.42 7.99 7.81
N LYS A 170 6.49 8.92 7.96
CA LYS A 170 6.74 10.27 8.49
C LYS A 170 7.30 10.30 9.91
N ASP A 171 6.80 9.44 10.79
CA ASP A 171 7.23 9.36 12.19
C ASP A 171 8.55 8.62 12.40
N LEU A 172 9.07 7.96 11.36
CA LEU A 172 10.37 7.30 11.38
C LEU A 172 11.55 8.24 11.12
N ASP A 173 11.32 9.55 10.98
CA ASP A 173 12.36 10.54 10.68
C ASP A 173 13.55 10.49 11.61
N ASN A 174 13.34 10.26 12.90
CA ASN A 174 14.41 10.25 13.90
C ASN A 174 15.16 8.92 13.93
N ASP A 175 14.52 7.81 13.54
CA ASP A 175 15.09 6.47 13.60
C ASP A 175 15.74 6.05 12.27
N THR A 176 15.30 6.63 11.15
CA THR A 176 15.79 6.30 9.81
C THR A 176 17.01 7.12 9.39
N ARG A 177 17.14 8.34 9.89
CA ARG A 177 18.31 9.18 9.61
C ARG A 177 19.48 8.82 10.52
N ILE A 178 20.68 8.86 9.96
CA ILE A 178 21.90 8.75 10.72
C ILE A 178 22.09 10.08 11.46
N LYS A 179 21.55 10.17 12.69
CA LYS A 179 21.68 11.35 13.55
C LYS A 179 22.39 11.01 14.84
N GLY A 180 23.22 11.91 15.33
CA GLY A 180 23.76 11.92 16.68
C GLY A 180 25.27 12.12 16.79
N ALA A 181 25.70 13.02 17.68
CA ALA A 181 27.07 13.49 17.80
C ALA A 181 28.11 12.37 18.12
N TRP A 182 27.74 11.36 18.88
CA TRP A 182 28.63 10.24 19.20
C TRP A 182 28.46 9.03 18.27
N GLY A 183 27.27 8.78 17.74
CA GLY A 183 27.05 7.85 16.64
C GLY A 183 27.69 8.37 15.36
N ALA A 184 27.68 9.67 15.17
CA ALA A 184 28.32 10.36 14.08
C ALA A 184 29.87 10.23 14.14
N LEU A 185 30.51 10.40 15.27
CA LEU A 185 31.98 10.49 15.32
C LEU A 185 32.72 9.18 14.98
N LEU A 186 32.15 8.04 15.30
CA LEU A 186 32.80 6.74 15.12
C LEU A 186 32.13 5.85 14.05
N TYR A 187 30.85 6.08 13.80
CA TYR A 187 30.07 5.26 12.87
C TYR A 187 29.74 6.00 11.57
N SER A 188 29.57 7.33 11.63
CA SER A 188 29.28 8.16 10.47
C SER A 188 30.51 8.42 9.61
N GLY A 189 31.73 8.41 10.17
CA GLY A 189 32.92 8.60 9.36
C GLY A 189 33.03 7.62 8.20
N LEU A 190 32.76 6.34 8.44
CA LEU A 190 32.73 5.33 7.39
C LEU A 190 31.41 5.32 6.60
N GLN A 191 30.28 5.43 7.27
CA GLN A 191 28.98 5.36 6.62
C GLN A 191 28.64 6.66 5.91
N GLU A 192 29.04 7.82 6.44
CA GLU A 192 28.94 9.13 5.81
C GLU A 192 29.84 9.23 4.57
N GLN A 193 31.01 8.57 4.59
CA GLN A 193 31.91 8.49 3.45
C GLN A 193 31.35 7.58 2.34
N PHE A 194 30.58 6.53 2.66
CA PHE A 194 30.01 5.59 1.69
C PHE A 194 28.56 5.92 1.28
N LEU A 195 27.75 6.49 2.18
CA LEU A 195 26.31 6.74 1.96
C LEU A 195 25.96 8.23 1.95
N GLY A 196 26.87 9.09 2.36
CA GLY A 196 26.66 10.55 2.47
C GLY A 196 26.08 11.00 3.82
N PRO A 197 26.25 12.30 4.16
CA PRO A 197 26.00 12.87 5.49
C PRO A 197 24.52 12.89 5.91
N ASN A 198 23.59 12.81 4.97
CA ASN A 198 22.16 12.89 5.19
C ASN A 198 21.43 11.64 4.70
N TYR A 199 22.11 10.49 4.67
CA TYR A 199 21.49 9.26 4.21
C TYR A 199 20.25 8.89 5.03
N ASP A 200 19.16 8.61 4.31
CA ASP A 200 17.88 8.22 4.88
C ASP A 200 17.42 6.91 4.21
N TYR A 201 17.15 5.87 5.00
CA TYR A 201 16.67 4.60 4.48
C TYR A 201 15.38 4.73 3.66
N ARG A 202 14.57 5.78 3.91
CA ARG A 202 13.36 6.07 3.15
C ARG A 202 13.64 6.42 1.69
N ASP A 203 14.86 6.89 1.36
CA ASP A 203 15.21 7.24 -0.01
C ASP A 203 15.30 6.02 -0.93
N ASN A 204 15.57 4.84 -0.35
CA ASN A 204 15.65 3.58 -1.08
C ASN A 204 14.31 2.88 -1.33
N VAL A 205 13.23 3.40 -0.76
CA VAL A 205 11.90 2.82 -0.95
C VAL A 205 11.06 3.65 -1.90
N LYS A 206 10.15 2.99 -2.60
CA LYS A 206 9.25 3.61 -3.58
C LYS A 206 7.91 3.96 -2.93
N ASP A 207 7.20 4.91 -3.54
CA ASP A 207 5.80 5.17 -3.24
C ASP A 207 4.96 3.93 -3.59
N VAL A 208 3.85 3.75 -2.89
CA VAL A 208 2.90 2.66 -3.19
C VAL A 208 1.82 3.23 -4.11
N ILE A 209 1.70 2.63 -5.28
CA ILE A 209 0.85 3.12 -6.37
C ILE A 209 -0.12 2.02 -6.80
N LEU A 210 -1.38 2.36 -6.88
CA LEU A 210 -2.45 1.53 -7.44
C LEU A 210 -2.91 2.12 -8.77
N GLY A 211 -2.96 1.28 -9.81
CA GLY A 211 -3.37 1.71 -11.14
C GLY A 211 -2.35 2.60 -11.86
N SER A 212 -2.71 3.09 -13.03
CA SER A 212 -1.90 3.97 -13.85
C SER A 212 -2.77 4.95 -14.62
N LEU A 213 -2.30 6.19 -14.81
CA LEU A 213 -2.94 7.15 -15.70
C LEU A 213 -2.52 6.97 -17.17
N ASP A 214 -1.47 6.23 -17.44
CA ASP A 214 -0.96 6.03 -18.79
C ASP A 214 -1.44 4.73 -19.43
N GLU A 215 -1.69 3.71 -18.61
CA GLU A 215 -2.12 2.39 -19.05
C GLU A 215 -3.39 1.94 -18.32
N PRO A 216 -4.28 1.18 -18.96
CA PRO A 216 -5.51 0.67 -18.36
C PRO A 216 -5.24 -0.49 -17.39
N SER A 217 -4.34 -0.26 -16.43
CA SER A 217 -4.04 -1.21 -15.36
C SER A 217 -4.77 -0.82 -14.08
N THR A 218 -5.24 -1.83 -13.36
CA THR A 218 -5.80 -1.73 -12.02
C THR A 218 -4.89 -2.37 -10.98
N ASP A 219 -3.69 -2.80 -11.39
CA ASP A 219 -2.72 -3.49 -10.55
C ASP A 219 -1.94 -2.49 -9.72
N GLY A 220 -1.42 -2.95 -8.61
CA GLY A 220 -0.53 -2.15 -7.78
C GLY A 220 0.94 -2.44 -8.10
N ASN A 221 1.82 -1.49 -7.85
CA ASN A 221 3.27 -1.66 -8.03
C ASN A 221 3.92 -2.63 -7.02
N TRP A 222 3.10 -3.32 -6.24
CA TRP A 222 3.51 -4.37 -5.29
C TRP A 222 3.17 -5.80 -5.76
N GLU A 223 2.46 -5.93 -6.87
CA GLU A 223 2.06 -7.22 -7.49
C GLU A 223 3.13 -7.83 -8.35
#